data_dfdcc208f70ee7fa81dc0e89b37991b3
#
_entry.id   dfdcc208f70ee7fa81dc0e89b37991b3
#
_cell.length_a   1.000
_cell.length_b   1.000
_cell.length_c   1.000
_cell.angle_alpha   90.00
_cell.angle_beta   90.00
_cell.angle_gamma   90.00
#
_symmetry.space_group_name_H-M   'P 1'
#
loop_
_entity.id
_entity.type
_entity.pdbx_description
1 polymer ?
#
loop_
_entity_poly.entity_id
_entity_poly.type
_entity_poly.pdbx_seq_one_letter_code
_entity_poly.pdbx_strand_id
1 'polypeptide(L)' 'MDAQSRVANHVDGFCHEHGISRAHFYNLLRPGDGPAIMKVGRRTLISAEAAAEWRRRMESAAAEQSQPATGDRK' A
#
# COMPACT_ATOMS: atom_id res chain seq x y z
N MET A 1 -20.00 -10.48 -0.22
CA MET A 1 -19.50 -10.29 -0.08
C MET A 1 -18.86 -9.83 0.64
N ASP A 2 -18.90 -9.74 0.98
CA ASP A 2 -18.25 -9.44 1.77
C ASP A 2 -17.02 -8.91 1.66
N ALA A 3 -16.47 -8.97 0.81
CA ALA A 3 -15.17 -8.44 0.63
C ALA A 3 -15.10 -6.98 0.83
N GLN A 4 -16.03 -6.33 0.36
CA GLN A 4 -15.96 -4.92 0.43
C GLN A 4 -16.26 -4.40 1.78
N SER A 5 -16.79 -5.20 2.63
CA SER A 5 -17.06 -4.73 3.97
C SER A 5 -15.92 -5.00 4.91
N ARG A 6 -14.84 -5.49 4.40
CA ARG A 6 -13.71 -5.83 5.20
C ARG A 6 -13.03 -4.59 5.74
N VAL A 7 -12.73 -4.60 7.01
CA VAL A 7 -12.03 -3.47 7.60
C VAL A 7 -10.52 -3.66 7.55
N ALA A 8 -10.05 -4.84 7.23
CA ALA A 8 -8.63 -5.11 7.11
C ALA A 8 -8.41 -6.28 6.17
N ASN A 9 -7.26 -6.30 5.53
CA ASN A 9 -6.89 -7.38 4.63
C ASN A 9 -5.65 -8.07 5.11
N HIS A 10 -5.53 -9.34 4.76
CA HIS A 10 -4.26 -10.03 4.88
C HIS A 10 -3.29 -9.48 3.86
N VAL A 11 -2.03 -9.82 4.03
CA VAL A 11 -0.99 -9.38 3.11
C VAL A 11 -1.32 -9.79 1.67
N ASP A 12 -1.75 -11.04 1.47
CA ASP A 12 -2.07 -11.51 0.13
C ASP A 12 -3.16 -10.68 -0.53
N GLY A 13 -4.21 -10.40 0.21
CA GLY A 13 -5.30 -9.61 -0.32
C GLY A 13 -4.88 -8.20 -0.66
N PHE A 14 -4.11 -7.60 0.23
CA PHE A 14 -3.61 -6.26 -0.01
C PHE A 14 -2.75 -6.22 -1.27
N CYS A 15 -1.84 -7.17 -1.41
CA CYS A 15 -0.96 -7.21 -2.57
C CYS A 15 -1.75 -7.42 -3.85
N HIS A 16 -2.74 -8.28 -3.80
CA HIS A 16 -3.56 -8.55 -4.97
C HIS A 16 -4.31 -7.29 -5.40
N GLU A 17 -4.89 -6.61 -4.45
CA GLU A 17 -5.65 -5.40 -4.75
C GLU A 17 -4.80 -4.29 -5.32
N HIS A 18 -3.54 -4.24 -4.92
CA HIS A 18 -2.67 -3.16 -5.36
C HIS A 18 -1.71 -3.58 -6.45
N GLY A 19 -1.82 -4.83 -6.91
CA GLY A 19 -1.01 -5.28 -8.04
C GLY A 19 0.47 -5.37 -7.75
N ILE A 20 0.84 -5.71 -6.53
CA ILE A 20 2.24 -5.86 -6.18
C ILE A 20 2.48 -7.26 -5.65
N SER A 21 3.73 -7.70 -5.69
CA SER A 21 4.08 -9.01 -5.18
C SER A 21 4.30 -8.95 -3.68
N ARG A 22 4.27 -10.11 -3.03
CA ARG A 22 4.56 -10.17 -1.61
C ARG A 22 5.98 -9.70 -1.32
N ALA A 23 6.91 -10.08 -2.17
CA ALA A 23 8.30 -9.66 -1.98
C ALA A 23 8.41 -8.15 -2.04
N HIS A 24 7.73 -7.54 -2.99
CA HIS A 24 7.74 -6.09 -3.11
C HIS A 24 7.15 -5.44 -1.87
N PHE A 25 6.06 -6.02 -1.37
CA PHE A 25 5.40 -5.51 -0.18
C PHE A 25 6.38 -5.49 1.00
N TYR A 26 7.07 -6.60 1.24
CA TYR A 26 7.99 -6.65 2.36
C TYR A 26 9.20 -5.75 2.17
N ASN A 27 9.61 -5.56 0.94
CA ASN A 27 10.67 -4.60 0.66
C ASN A 27 10.25 -3.17 0.97
N LEU A 28 8.99 -2.85 0.78
CA LEU A 28 8.48 -1.53 1.14
C LEU A 28 8.45 -1.35 2.65
N LEU A 29 8.17 -2.39 3.39
CA LEU A 29 8.08 -2.28 4.84
C LEU A 29 9.40 -1.99 5.50
N ARG A 30 10.49 -2.48 4.94
CA ARG A 30 11.78 -2.32 5.57
C ARG A 30 12.18 -0.89 5.82
N PRO A 31 12.12 -0.01 4.84
CA PRO A 31 12.45 1.39 5.10
C PRO A 31 11.29 2.20 5.63
N GLY A 32 10.16 1.57 5.88
CA GLY A 32 9.02 2.28 6.39
C GLY A 32 8.17 2.94 5.32
N ASP A 33 8.32 2.51 4.06
CA ASP A 33 7.56 3.09 2.96
C ASP A 33 6.24 2.37 2.70
N GLY A 34 6.00 1.28 3.38
CA GLY A 34 4.76 0.54 3.19
C GLY A 34 3.66 1.05 4.09
N PRO A 35 2.50 0.43 4.00
CA PRO A 35 1.39 0.81 4.87
C PRO A 35 1.65 0.33 6.29
N ALA A 36 1.00 0.96 7.25
CA ALA A 36 1.06 0.50 8.62
C ALA A 36 0.40 -0.87 8.70
N ILE A 37 0.96 -1.75 9.49
CA ILE A 37 0.42 -3.09 9.63
C ILE A 37 -0.03 -3.33 11.05
N MET A 38 -0.93 -4.28 11.22
CA MET A 38 -1.36 -4.76 12.52
C MET A 38 -0.96 -6.20 12.67
N LYS A 39 -0.51 -6.56 13.85
CA LYS A 39 -0.26 -7.95 14.15
C LYS A 39 -1.35 -8.43 15.07
N VAL A 40 -2.09 -9.43 14.63
CA VAL A 40 -3.17 -9.99 15.42
C VAL A 40 -2.87 -11.47 15.53
N GLY A 41 -2.32 -11.87 16.67
CA GLY A 41 -1.84 -13.22 16.82
C GLY A 41 -0.73 -13.45 15.81
N ARG A 42 -0.92 -14.39 14.93
CA ARG A 42 0.06 -14.69 13.90
C ARG A 42 -0.20 -14.00 12.60
N ARG A 43 -1.27 -13.25 12.53
CA ARG A 43 -1.67 -12.64 11.27
C ARG A 43 -1.12 -11.24 11.14
N THR A 44 -0.73 -10.91 9.93
CA THR A 44 -0.36 -9.55 9.59
C THR A 44 -1.49 -8.99 8.74
N LEU A 45 -2.05 -7.90 9.19
CA LEU A 45 -3.20 -7.29 8.53
C LEU A 45 -2.93 -5.85 8.22
N ILE A 46 -3.57 -5.34 7.20
CA ILE A 46 -3.51 -3.93 6.82
C ILE A 46 -4.93 -3.40 6.88
N SER A 47 -5.17 -2.44 7.74
CA SER A 47 -6.50 -1.88 7.86
C SER A 47 -6.85 -1.07 6.62
N ALA A 48 -8.14 -0.86 6.39
CA ALA A 48 -8.58 -0.05 5.27
C ALA A 48 -8.03 1.37 5.39
N GLU A 49 -7.98 1.88 6.61
CA GLU A 49 -7.45 3.22 6.82
C GLU A 49 -5.97 3.29 6.52
N ALA A 50 -5.21 2.28 6.94
CA ALA A 50 -3.78 2.26 6.68
C ALA A 50 -3.50 2.17 5.19
N ALA A 51 -4.29 1.37 4.48
CA ALA A 51 -4.13 1.23 3.05
C ALA A 51 -4.43 2.54 2.34
N ALA A 52 -5.50 3.22 2.75
CA ALA A 52 -5.86 4.49 2.14
C ALA A 52 -4.81 5.55 2.38
N GLU A 53 -4.29 5.59 3.59
CA GLU A 53 -3.25 6.54 3.94
C GLU A 53 -1.99 6.30 3.11
N TRP A 54 -1.63 5.03 2.97
CA TRP A 54 -0.46 4.67 2.18
C TRP A 54 -0.65 5.06 0.72
N ARG A 55 -1.84 4.81 0.17
CA ARG A 55 -2.11 5.19 -1.21
C ARG A 55 -1.96 6.69 -1.40
N ARG A 56 -2.46 7.48 -0.45
CA ARG A 56 -2.34 8.93 -0.54
C ARG A 56 -0.89 9.37 -0.52
N ARG A 57 -0.08 8.74 0.32
CA ARG A 57 1.34 9.09 0.37
C ARG A 57 2.03 8.75 -0.94
N MET A 58 1.68 7.61 -1.53
CA MET A 58 2.28 7.21 -2.78
C MET A 58 1.87 8.14 -3.90
N GLU A 59 0.62 8.54 -3.90
CA GLU A 59 0.13 9.47 -4.91
C GLU A 59 0.81 10.82 -4.81
N SER A 60 0.99 11.30 -3.60
CA SER A 60 1.70 12.56 -3.41
C SER A 60 3.14 12.48 -3.86
N ALA A 61 3.80 11.41 -3.52
CA ALA A 61 5.18 11.24 -3.93
C ALA A 61 5.30 11.16 -5.44
N ALA A 62 4.39 10.45 -6.07
CA ALA A 62 4.40 10.34 -7.52
C ALA A 62 4.15 11.69 -8.17
N ALA A 63 3.22 12.46 -7.61
CA ALA A 63 2.92 13.77 -8.14
C ALA A 63 4.13 14.68 -8.04
N GLU A 64 4.82 14.62 -6.91
CA GLU A 64 6.00 15.43 -6.74
C GLU A 64 7.10 15.05 -7.71
N GLN A 65 7.25 13.77 -7.94
CA GLN A 65 8.30 13.31 -8.83
C GLN A 65 8.01 13.61 -10.28
N SER A 66 6.75 13.57 -10.66
CA SER A 66 6.44 13.75 -12.05
C SER A 66 6.15 15.18 -12.42
N GLN A 67 5.97 16.03 -11.42
CA GLN A 67 5.59 17.36 -11.67
C GLN A 67 6.54 18.17 -12.52
N PRO A 68 7.71 18.10 -12.31
CA PRO A 68 8.50 18.93 -13.10
C PRO A 68 8.50 18.51 -14.49
N ALA A 69 8.34 18.11 -14.77
CA ALA A 69 8.47 18.05 -15.83
C ALA A 69 8.03 17.91 -16.67
N THR A 70 7.91 17.99 -16.47
CA THR A 70 7.64 17.96 -16.94
C THR A 70 7.62 17.54 -17.75
N GLY A 71 7.50 17.28 -18.08
CA GLY A 71 7.43 16.98 -18.82
C GLY A 71 7.96 15.99 -19.44
N ASP A 72 8.39 15.67 -19.40
CA ASP A 72 8.95 14.90 -19.89
C ASP A 72 8.62 13.68 -19.91
N ARG A 73 8.24 13.26 -19.86
CA ARG A 73 7.96 12.26 -19.89
C ARG A 73 7.80 11.59 -20.63
N LYS A 74 7.87 11.44 -20.98
CA LYS A 74 7.81 10.99 -21.57
C LYS A 74 7.91 10.57 -21.87
#